data_3de004ee6be23217a2af17f89d27c69d
#
_entry.id   3de004ee6be23217a2af17f89d27c69d
#
_cell.length_a   1.000
_cell.length_b   1.000
_cell.length_c   1.000
_cell.angle_alpha   90.00
_cell.angle_beta   90.00
_cell.angle_gamma   90.00
#
_symmetry.space_group_name_H-M   'P 1'
#
loop_
_entity.id
_entity.type
_entity.pdbx_description
1 polymer ?
#
loop_
_entity_poly.entity_id
_entity_poly.type
_entity_poly.pdbx_seq_one_letter_code
_entity_poly.pdbx_strand_id
1 'polypeptide(L)'
;RSLVPGAVESLLVLIERLLSGERGKKTSLVQIRRMIYERCFRGRRKQWMNVLPELAVLGLGIVAITYVYGPNMVKVFGYKASDIPVHNYWINELDRNNIWAAGVYPYGFHIVIYYLHVVFGIKTYVLLRIFGVVQTYFVYLALVAALKMVCKGRFTPYLGVLFYVMDIFNRNTYARFESALPQEFSMIFILTSVCMAIRFFQEFAKEQKAPEEEKKELDKNCRWYLVQFAIGFSLTLTIHFYSTMVAGLFCIGVAAGFCFRFVRWKYFRRIM
;
A
#
# COMPACT_ATOMS: atom_id res chain seq x y z
N ARG A 1 -3.87 21.68 -0.11
CA ARG A 1 -2.45 21.63 -0.54
C ARG A 1 -1.71 20.73 0.44
N SER A 2 -1.13 19.64 -0.06
CA SER A 2 -0.44 18.63 0.76
C SER A 2 0.91 19.16 1.27
N LEU A 3 1.31 18.74 2.48
CA LEU A 3 2.63 19.06 3.07
C LEU A 3 3.79 18.35 2.37
N VAL A 4 3.47 17.25 1.68
CA VAL A 4 4.43 16.36 1.01
C VAL A 4 5.28 17.06 -0.06
N PRO A 5 4.73 17.93 -0.95
CA PRO A 5 5.55 18.59 -1.96
C PRO A 5 6.65 19.46 -1.38
N GLY A 6 6.39 20.21 -0.31
CA GLY A 6 7.39 21.11 0.26
C GLY A 6 8.54 20.40 0.99
N ALA A 7 8.28 19.23 1.58
CA ALA A 7 9.31 18.42 2.22
C ALA A 7 10.17 17.69 1.17
N VAL A 8 9.54 17.14 0.12
CA VAL A 8 10.21 16.48 -1.00
C VAL A 8 11.05 17.49 -1.78
N GLU A 9 10.51 18.69 -2.07
CA GLU A 9 11.24 19.75 -2.74
C GLU A 9 12.46 20.23 -1.94
N SER A 10 12.33 20.32 -0.62
CA SER A 10 13.44 20.67 0.28
C SER A 10 14.52 19.57 0.32
N LEU A 11 14.12 18.30 0.25
CA LEU A 11 15.03 17.16 0.19
C LEU A 11 15.75 17.11 -1.16
N LEU A 12 15.04 17.32 -2.26
CA LEU A 12 15.61 17.35 -3.61
C LEU A 12 16.63 18.48 -3.77
N VAL A 13 16.32 19.69 -3.29
CA VAL A 13 17.26 20.83 -3.28
C VAL A 13 18.50 20.52 -2.41
N LEU A 14 18.34 19.79 -1.30
CA LEU A 14 19.46 19.38 -0.47
C LEU A 14 20.34 18.35 -1.20
N ILE A 15 19.72 17.35 -1.84
CA ILE A 15 20.41 16.33 -2.64
C ILE A 15 21.12 16.98 -3.83
N GLU A 16 20.49 17.87 -4.54
CA GLU A 16 21.06 18.59 -5.69
C GLU A 16 22.28 19.40 -5.27
N ARG A 17 22.26 20.09 -4.13
CA ARG A 17 23.42 20.81 -3.57
C ARG A 17 24.54 19.89 -3.10
N LEU A 18 24.21 18.71 -2.59
CA LEU A 18 25.20 17.71 -2.20
C LEU A 18 25.87 17.08 -3.42
N LEU A 19 25.12 16.88 -4.50
CA LEU A 19 25.62 16.29 -5.76
C LEU A 19 26.37 17.30 -6.63
N SER A 20 25.98 18.59 -6.61
CA SER A 20 26.61 19.64 -7.42
C SER A 20 28.01 20.05 -6.97
N GLY A 21 28.49 19.49 -5.87
CA GLY A 21 29.91 19.66 -5.44
C GLY A 21 30.30 21.11 -5.15
N GLU A 22 29.36 22.03 -4.92
CA GLU A 22 29.65 23.41 -4.51
C GLU A 22 30.35 23.45 -3.14
N ARG A 23 31.64 23.20 -3.17
CA ARG A 23 32.57 23.23 -2.00
C ARG A 23 32.81 24.65 -1.45
N GLY A 24 31.95 25.62 -1.74
CA GLY A 24 32.25 27.03 -1.46
C GLY A 24 31.66 27.64 -0.20
N LYS A 25 30.62 27.11 0.39
CA LYS A 25 30.03 27.62 1.64
C LYS A 25 29.69 26.45 2.57
N LYS A 26 30.44 26.31 3.66
CA LYS A 26 30.05 25.45 4.80
C LYS A 26 28.68 25.93 5.29
N THR A 27 27.61 25.38 4.73
CA THR A 27 26.26 25.59 5.24
C THR A 27 26.21 24.92 6.61
N SER A 28 26.24 25.74 7.67
CA SER A 28 26.19 25.21 9.04
C SER A 28 24.94 24.35 9.21
N LEU A 29 25.03 23.22 9.91
CA LEU A 29 23.89 22.38 10.30
C LEU A 29 22.76 23.25 10.92
N VAL A 30 23.11 24.35 11.57
CA VAL A 30 22.17 25.34 12.12
C VAL A 30 21.40 26.05 11.01
N GLN A 31 22.05 26.40 9.90
CA GLN A 31 21.37 27.05 8.77
C GLN A 31 20.44 26.08 8.04
N ILE A 32 20.83 24.82 7.87
CA ILE A 32 19.98 23.75 7.31
C ILE A 32 18.76 23.52 8.21
N ARG A 33 18.99 23.39 9.53
CA ARG A 33 17.91 23.25 10.51
C ARG A 33 16.96 24.44 10.50
N ARG A 34 17.48 25.67 10.43
CA ARG A 34 16.68 26.90 10.35
C ARG A 34 15.86 26.96 9.05
N MET A 35 16.46 26.61 7.92
CA MET A 35 15.78 26.58 6.63
C MET A 35 14.65 25.53 6.59
N ILE A 36 14.89 24.34 7.12
CA ILE A 36 13.88 23.30 7.27
C ILE A 36 12.77 23.79 8.19
N TYR A 37 13.11 24.41 9.35
CA TYR A 37 12.14 24.93 10.28
C TYR A 37 11.28 26.04 9.65
N GLU A 38 11.89 27.00 8.95
CA GLU A 38 11.16 28.10 8.32
C GLU A 38 10.26 27.63 7.18
N ARG A 39 10.70 26.69 6.34
CA ARG A 39 9.88 26.13 5.26
C ARG A 39 8.80 25.17 5.72
N CYS A 40 9.09 24.31 6.69
CA CYS A 40 8.18 23.24 7.10
C CYS A 40 7.26 23.65 8.26
N PHE A 41 7.72 24.50 9.19
CA PHE A 41 7.03 24.74 10.45
C PHE A 41 6.48 26.16 10.63
N ARG A 42 7.15 27.18 10.05
CA ARG A 42 6.72 28.57 10.24
C ARG A 42 5.38 28.84 9.54
N GLY A 43 4.38 29.25 10.33
CA GLY A 43 3.01 29.51 9.83
C GLY A 43 2.14 28.27 9.60
N ARG A 44 2.66 27.07 9.80
CA ARG A 44 1.96 25.80 9.52
C ARG A 44 1.60 24.99 10.76
N ARG A 45 1.70 25.58 11.97
CA ARG A 45 1.43 24.88 13.24
C ARG A 45 0.07 24.17 13.24
N LYS A 46 -0.98 24.82 12.70
CA LYS A 46 -2.32 24.23 12.62
C LYS A 46 -2.38 23.00 11.67
N GLN A 47 -1.58 23.01 10.60
CA GLN A 47 -1.48 21.88 9.68
C GLN A 47 -0.74 20.70 10.34
N TRP A 48 0.37 20.96 11.05
CA TRP A 48 1.11 19.94 11.79
C TRP A 48 0.27 19.28 12.89
N MET A 49 -0.55 20.03 13.62
CA MET A 49 -1.46 19.47 14.61
C MET A 49 -2.50 18.51 14.01
N ASN A 50 -2.82 18.65 12.71
CA ASN A 50 -3.70 17.72 12.02
C ASN A 50 -2.98 16.47 11.53
N VAL A 51 -1.69 16.57 11.23
CA VAL A 51 -0.85 15.46 10.71
C VAL A 51 -0.23 14.64 11.85
N LEU A 52 -0.02 15.25 13.02
CA LEU A 52 0.63 14.59 14.15
C LEU A 52 -0.07 13.28 14.60
N PRO A 53 -1.40 13.21 14.72
CA PRO A 53 -2.09 11.96 15.05
C PRO A 53 -1.88 10.88 13.98
N GLU A 54 -1.79 11.28 12.73
CA GLU A 54 -1.53 10.35 11.62
C GLU A 54 -0.13 9.77 11.70
N LEU A 55 0.87 10.63 11.90
CA LEU A 55 2.26 10.19 12.09
C LEU A 55 2.42 9.32 13.34
N ALA A 56 1.72 9.64 14.41
CA ALA A 56 1.73 8.85 15.64
C ALA A 56 1.16 7.45 15.39
N VAL A 57 0.03 7.35 14.70
CA VAL A 57 -0.59 6.05 14.36
C VAL A 57 0.30 5.25 13.41
N LEU A 58 0.86 5.89 12.37
CA LEU A 58 1.80 5.23 11.47
C LEU A 58 3.03 4.72 12.22
N GLY A 59 3.62 5.56 13.08
CA GLY A 59 4.76 5.19 13.89
C GLY A 59 4.45 4.04 14.86
N LEU A 60 3.30 4.09 15.52
CA LEU A 60 2.86 3.04 16.44
C LEU A 60 2.76 1.67 15.73
N GLY A 61 2.17 1.62 14.55
CA GLY A 61 2.06 0.37 13.80
C GLY A 61 3.41 -0.14 13.31
N ILE A 62 4.29 0.74 12.83
CA ILE A 62 5.65 0.36 12.44
C ILE A 62 6.41 -0.21 13.64
N VAL A 63 6.33 0.44 14.81
CA VAL A 63 6.96 -0.05 16.04
C VAL A 63 6.39 -1.39 16.46
N ALA A 64 5.06 -1.55 16.43
CA ALA A 64 4.39 -2.81 16.78
C ALA A 64 4.83 -3.96 15.85
N ILE A 65 4.82 -3.75 14.53
CA ILE A 65 5.26 -4.74 13.53
C ILE A 65 6.73 -5.09 13.76
N THR A 66 7.60 -4.09 13.95
CA THR A 66 9.03 -4.31 14.21
C THR A 66 9.25 -5.10 15.49
N TYR A 67 8.55 -4.76 16.56
CA TYR A 67 8.70 -5.42 17.85
C TYR A 67 8.22 -6.87 17.82
N VAL A 68 7.07 -7.13 17.20
CA VAL A 68 6.46 -8.48 17.19
C VAL A 68 7.13 -9.39 16.17
N TYR A 69 7.38 -8.91 14.95
CA TYR A 69 7.85 -9.72 13.83
C TYR A 69 9.33 -9.57 13.52
N GLY A 70 9.95 -8.44 13.87
CA GLY A 70 11.36 -8.16 13.61
C GLY A 70 12.32 -9.21 14.15
N PRO A 71 12.18 -9.69 15.41
CA PRO A 71 13.04 -10.74 15.96
C PRO A 71 13.05 -12.04 15.12
N ASN A 72 11.96 -12.35 14.45
CA ASN A 72 11.83 -13.54 13.63
C ASN A 72 12.66 -13.49 12.34
N MET A 73 12.96 -12.28 11.84
CA MET A 73 13.85 -12.11 10.69
C MET A 73 15.27 -12.58 10.98
N VAL A 74 15.72 -12.51 12.23
CA VAL A 74 17.10 -12.78 12.63
C VAL A 74 17.25 -14.10 13.40
N LYS A 75 16.31 -14.42 14.29
CA LYS A 75 16.44 -15.50 15.28
C LYS A 75 15.90 -16.86 14.84
N VAL A 76 15.08 -16.94 13.81
CA VAL A 76 14.40 -18.18 13.44
C VAL A 76 15.18 -18.91 12.36
N PHE A 77 15.63 -20.14 12.68
CA PHE A 77 16.14 -21.10 11.72
C PHE A 77 14.93 -21.84 11.13
N GLY A 78 14.73 -21.71 9.81
CA GLY A 78 13.65 -22.38 9.09
C GLY A 78 12.45 -21.49 8.77
N TYR A 79 11.47 -22.08 8.15
CA TYR A 79 10.25 -21.41 7.73
C TYR A 79 9.14 -21.61 8.75
N LYS A 80 8.34 -20.58 8.99
CA LYS A 80 7.21 -20.65 9.92
C LYS A 80 5.92 -21.18 9.30
N ALA A 81 5.79 -21.13 7.98
CA ALA A 81 4.66 -21.67 7.26
C ALA A 81 5.09 -22.85 6.39
N SER A 82 4.26 -23.87 6.31
CA SER A 82 4.48 -25.09 5.54
C SER A 82 4.67 -24.84 4.04
N ASP A 83 4.04 -23.77 3.53
CA ASP A 83 4.01 -23.48 2.09
C ASP A 83 5.28 -22.76 1.59
N ILE A 84 6.06 -22.14 2.49
CA ILE A 84 7.25 -21.39 2.10
C ILE A 84 8.32 -22.23 1.40
N PRO A 85 8.62 -23.48 1.81
CA PRO A 85 9.56 -24.32 1.06
C PRO A 85 9.13 -24.56 -0.38
N VAL A 86 7.83 -24.70 -0.64
CA VAL A 86 7.28 -24.88 -1.98
C VAL A 86 7.46 -23.59 -2.80
N HIS A 87 7.15 -22.43 -2.22
CA HIS A 87 7.39 -21.13 -2.89
C HIS A 87 8.87 -20.91 -3.15
N ASN A 88 9.76 -21.25 -2.21
CA ASN A 88 11.21 -21.17 -2.42
C ASN A 88 11.68 -22.08 -3.55
N TYR A 89 11.13 -23.30 -3.66
CA TYR A 89 11.41 -24.21 -4.75
C TYR A 89 11.00 -23.59 -6.09
N TRP A 90 9.80 -23.07 -6.23
CA TRP A 90 9.33 -22.43 -7.47
C TRP A 90 10.15 -21.21 -7.88
N ILE A 91 10.60 -20.40 -6.90
CA ILE A 91 11.48 -19.25 -7.17
C ILE A 91 12.84 -19.72 -7.70
N ASN A 92 13.42 -20.78 -7.12
CA ASN A 92 14.70 -21.33 -7.59
C ASN A 92 14.59 -22.00 -8.95
N GLU A 93 13.40 -22.51 -9.33
CA GLU A 93 13.17 -23.04 -10.68
C GLU A 93 13.19 -21.94 -11.75
N LEU A 94 12.91 -20.67 -11.40
CA LEU A 94 13.08 -19.54 -12.31
C LEU A 94 14.55 -19.33 -12.71
N ASP A 95 15.50 -19.57 -11.80
CA ASP A 95 16.94 -19.57 -12.13
C ASP A 95 17.32 -20.63 -13.17
N ARG A 96 16.55 -21.72 -13.24
CA ARG A 96 16.72 -22.82 -14.20
C ARG A 96 15.91 -22.61 -15.48
N ASN A 97 15.30 -21.43 -15.66
CA ASN A 97 14.37 -21.12 -16.74
C ASN A 97 13.11 -22.01 -16.80
N ASN A 98 12.77 -22.67 -15.68
CA ASN A 98 11.56 -23.49 -15.57
C ASN A 98 10.39 -22.66 -15.05
N ILE A 99 9.78 -21.89 -15.94
CA ILE A 99 8.63 -21.02 -15.62
C ILE A 99 7.32 -21.79 -15.37
N TRP A 100 7.30 -23.09 -15.62
CA TRP A 100 6.12 -23.94 -15.44
C TRP A 100 6.16 -24.80 -14.18
N ALA A 101 7.16 -24.62 -13.32
CA ALA A 101 7.31 -25.43 -12.11
C ALA A 101 6.10 -25.37 -11.17
N ALA A 102 5.39 -24.24 -11.11
CA ALA A 102 4.17 -24.08 -10.31
C ALA A 102 2.88 -24.39 -11.09
N GLY A 103 2.97 -24.86 -12.34
CA GLY A 103 1.82 -25.12 -13.20
C GLY A 103 1.00 -23.86 -13.47
N VAL A 104 -0.29 -23.88 -13.09
CA VAL A 104 -1.22 -22.76 -13.27
C VAL A 104 -1.20 -21.74 -12.12
N TYR A 105 -0.31 -21.91 -11.14
CA TYR A 105 -0.24 -21.00 -10.01
C TYR A 105 0.31 -19.63 -10.45
N PRO A 106 -0.28 -18.50 -9.99
CA PRO A 106 0.18 -17.16 -10.36
C PRO A 106 1.60 -16.86 -9.85
N TYR A 107 2.45 -16.35 -10.73
CA TYR A 107 3.88 -16.13 -10.46
C TYR A 107 4.22 -14.72 -9.92
N GLY A 108 3.27 -13.80 -9.83
CA GLY A 108 3.58 -12.41 -9.52
C GLY A 108 4.40 -12.21 -8.22
N PHE A 109 4.04 -12.92 -7.16
CA PHE A 109 4.83 -12.90 -5.92
C PHE A 109 6.25 -13.48 -6.13
N HIS A 110 6.35 -14.63 -6.81
CA HIS A 110 7.61 -15.32 -7.05
C HIS A 110 8.57 -14.49 -7.89
N ILE A 111 8.04 -13.80 -8.90
CA ILE A 111 8.80 -12.88 -9.74
C ILE A 111 9.36 -11.71 -8.93
N VAL A 112 8.59 -11.16 -7.99
CA VAL A 112 9.07 -10.07 -7.09
C VAL A 112 10.25 -10.56 -6.26
N ILE A 113 10.13 -11.72 -5.61
CA ILE A 113 11.22 -12.29 -4.81
C ILE A 113 12.42 -12.67 -5.67
N TYR A 114 12.18 -13.27 -6.83
CA TYR A 114 13.23 -13.60 -7.80
C TYR A 114 13.99 -12.36 -8.30
N TYR A 115 13.27 -11.30 -8.65
CA TYR A 115 13.87 -10.04 -9.04
C TYR A 115 14.77 -9.45 -7.95
N LEU A 116 14.30 -9.47 -6.69
CA LEU A 116 15.11 -9.02 -5.55
C LEU A 116 16.35 -9.92 -5.36
N HIS A 117 16.23 -11.23 -5.58
CA HIS A 117 17.35 -12.16 -5.55
C HIS A 117 18.41 -11.78 -6.60
N VAL A 118 18.00 -11.59 -7.85
CA VAL A 118 18.92 -11.29 -8.97
C VAL A 118 19.59 -9.91 -8.79
N VAL A 119 18.78 -8.88 -8.41
CA VAL A 119 19.30 -7.50 -8.30
C VAL A 119 20.25 -7.33 -7.12
N PHE A 120 19.93 -7.92 -5.96
CA PHE A 120 20.70 -7.72 -4.73
C PHE A 120 21.65 -8.87 -4.39
N GLY A 121 21.63 -9.97 -5.12
CA GLY A 121 22.46 -11.15 -4.83
C GLY A 121 22.08 -11.86 -3.53
N ILE A 122 20.90 -11.60 -2.96
CA ILE A 122 20.45 -12.18 -1.70
C ILE A 122 19.80 -13.53 -1.97
N LYS A 123 20.17 -14.57 -1.24
CA LYS A 123 19.59 -15.91 -1.40
C LYS A 123 18.08 -15.90 -1.16
N THR A 124 17.34 -16.62 -2.00
CA THR A 124 15.86 -16.63 -2.02
C THR A 124 15.24 -16.98 -0.65
N TYR A 125 15.80 -17.95 0.06
CA TYR A 125 15.32 -18.32 1.41
C TYR A 125 15.52 -17.19 2.45
N VAL A 126 16.57 -16.36 2.30
CA VAL A 126 16.78 -15.19 3.16
C VAL A 126 15.76 -14.11 2.85
N LEU A 127 15.51 -13.87 1.56
CA LEU A 127 14.46 -12.93 1.13
C LEU A 127 13.09 -13.34 1.66
N LEU A 128 12.71 -14.61 1.55
CA LEU A 128 11.43 -15.11 2.06
C LEU A 128 11.30 -14.96 3.58
N ARG A 129 12.41 -14.97 4.32
CA ARG A 129 12.39 -14.67 5.77
C ARG A 129 12.14 -13.19 6.06
N ILE A 130 12.81 -12.30 5.32
CA ILE A 130 12.76 -10.87 5.54
C ILE A 130 11.47 -10.27 4.98
N PHE A 131 11.06 -10.75 3.80
CA PHE A 131 9.95 -10.17 3.05
C PHE A 131 8.61 -10.28 3.75
N GLY A 132 8.40 -11.28 4.62
CA GLY A 132 7.20 -11.39 5.44
C GLY A 132 6.94 -10.14 6.28
N VAL A 133 7.98 -9.60 6.91
CA VAL A 133 7.86 -8.35 7.69
C VAL A 133 7.70 -7.13 6.78
N VAL A 134 8.45 -7.08 5.68
CA VAL A 134 8.35 -5.99 4.70
C VAL A 134 6.94 -5.90 4.11
N GLN A 135 6.36 -7.03 3.69
CA GLN A 135 4.98 -7.05 3.17
C GLN A 135 3.97 -6.59 4.23
N THR A 136 4.18 -6.94 5.51
CA THR A 136 3.29 -6.52 6.60
C THR A 136 3.30 -5.00 6.78
N TYR A 137 4.45 -4.32 6.60
CA TYR A 137 4.47 -2.86 6.56
C TYR A 137 3.62 -2.31 5.42
N PHE A 138 3.73 -2.87 4.22
CA PHE A 138 2.94 -2.41 3.08
C PHE A 138 1.45 -2.68 3.26
N VAL A 139 1.06 -3.84 3.81
CA VAL A 139 -0.35 -4.12 4.17
C VAL A 139 -0.85 -3.10 5.19
N TYR A 140 -0.07 -2.78 6.21
CA TYR A 140 -0.41 -1.78 7.20
C TYR A 140 -0.63 -0.39 6.57
N LEU A 141 0.29 0.05 5.71
CA LEU A 141 0.17 1.33 5.00
C LEU A 141 -1.06 1.35 4.09
N ALA A 142 -1.32 0.27 3.37
CA ALA A 142 -2.50 0.12 2.53
C ALA A 142 -3.79 0.17 3.35
N LEU A 143 -3.82 -0.46 4.53
CA LEU A 143 -4.95 -0.42 5.45
C LEU A 143 -5.21 1.00 5.97
N VAL A 144 -4.17 1.71 6.40
CA VAL A 144 -4.30 3.10 6.85
C VAL A 144 -4.85 3.99 5.74
N ALA A 145 -4.32 3.85 4.53
CA ALA A 145 -4.78 4.60 3.36
C ALA A 145 -6.24 4.27 3.02
N ALA A 146 -6.61 2.98 3.04
CA ALA A 146 -7.96 2.51 2.79
C ALA A 146 -8.96 3.05 3.80
N LEU A 147 -8.67 2.94 5.10
CA LEU A 147 -9.53 3.45 6.16
C LEU A 147 -9.72 4.97 6.07
N LYS A 148 -8.65 5.72 5.78
CA LYS A 148 -8.74 7.17 5.56
C LYS A 148 -9.57 7.54 4.34
N MET A 149 -9.58 6.70 3.32
CA MET A 149 -10.34 6.93 2.10
C MET A 149 -11.83 6.65 2.29
N VAL A 150 -12.17 5.61 3.05
CA VAL A 150 -13.55 5.12 3.22
C VAL A 150 -14.26 5.79 4.39
N CYS A 151 -13.56 6.02 5.50
CA CYS A 151 -14.16 6.58 6.70
C CYS A 151 -14.29 8.11 6.62
N LYS A 152 -15.49 8.62 6.87
CA LYS A 152 -15.76 10.07 6.85
C LYS A 152 -15.34 10.79 8.12
N GLY A 153 -15.30 10.09 9.25
CA GLY A 153 -14.96 10.66 10.55
C GLY A 153 -13.46 10.92 10.69
N ARG A 154 -13.10 11.99 11.41
CA ARG A 154 -11.69 12.34 11.66
C ARG A 154 -10.93 11.25 12.43
N PHE A 155 -11.58 10.61 13.41
CA PHE A 155 -10.95 9.62 14.29
C PHE A 155 -11.25 8.17 13.93
N THR A 156 -12.31 7.91 13.19
CA THR A 156 -12.74 6.56 12.81
C THR A 156 -11.65 5.73 12.11
N PRO A 157 -10.85 6.29 11.17
CA PRO A 157 -9.72 5.56 10.58
C PRO A 157 -8.71 5.09 11.62
N TYR A 158 -8.42 5.94 12.59
CA TYR A 158 -7.41 5.64 13.61
C TYR A 158 -7.87 4.57 14.60
N LEU A 159 -9.17 4.50 14.90
CA LEU A 159 -9.73 3.39 15.67
C LEU A 159 -9.56 2.06 14.94
N GLY A 160 -9.86 2.00 13.64
CA GLY A 160 -9.64 0.80 12.83
C GLY A 160 -8.18 0.37 12.81
N VAL A 161 -7.26 1.33 12.68
CA VAL A 161 -5.82 1.06 12.74
C VAL A 161 -5.39 0.56 14.12
N LEU A 162 -5.94 1.15 15.20
CA LEU A 162 -5.65 0.73 16.56
C LEU A 162 -6.08 -0.73 16.79
N PHE A 163 -7.26 -1.12 16.32
CA PHE A 163 -7.70 -2.53 16.38
C PHE A 163 -6.73 -3.45 15.65
N TYR A 164 -6.27 -3.07 14.48
CA TYR A 164 -5.28 -3.85 13.75
C TYR A 164 -3.95 -3.97 14.50
N VAL A 165 -3.46 -2.88 15.12
CA VAL A 165 -2.24 -2.88 15.94
C VAL A 165 -2.42 -3.76 17.19
N MET A 166 -3.57 -3.67 17.86
CA MET A 166 -3.89 -4.54 19.02
C MET A 166 -3.89 -6.01 18.62
N ASP A 167 -4.39 -6.32 17.45
CA ASP A 167 -4.44 -7.66 16.92
C ASP A 167 -3.03 -8.19 16.57
N ILE A 168 -2.10 -7.32 16.09
CA ILE A 168 -0.68 -7.68 15.93
C ILE A 168 -0.08 -8.21 17.24
N PHE A 169 -0.45 -7.67 18.39
CA PHE A 169 0.01 -8.17 19.70
C PHE A 169 -0.67 -9.47 20.12
N ASN A 170 -1.82 -9.80 19.56
CA ASN A 170 -2.52 -11.05 19.82
C ASN A 170 -2.00 -12.17 18.90
N ARG A 171 -0.84 -12.71 19.23
CA ARG A 171 -0.02 -13.64 18.43
C ARG A 171 -0.74 -14.86 17.85
N ASN A 172 -1.95 -15.18 18.31
CA ASN A 172 -2.66 -16.39 17.88
C ASN A 172 -3.19 -16.33 16.43
N THR A 173 -3.42 -15.13 15.90
CA THR A 173 -4.00 -14.95 14.56
C THR A 173 -2.95 -14.71 13.48
N TYR A 174 -1.71 -14.34 13.83
CA TYR A 174 -0.75 -13.70 12.91
C TYR A 174 0.55 -14.44 12.64
N ALA A 175 0.67 -15.70 13.01
CA ALA A 175 1.83 -16.51 12.60
C ALA A 175 2.06 -16.49 11.07
N ARG A 176 0.99 -16.27 10.29
CA ARG A 176 1.07 -16.17 8.82
C ARG A 176 1.69 -14.86 8.34
N PHE A 177 1.48 -13.72 9.03
CA PHE A 177 2.06 -12.43 8.61
C PHE A 177 3.57 -12.35 8.82
N GLU A 178 4.14 -13.24 9.62
CA GLU A 178 5.60 -13.39 9.72
C GLU A 178 6.20 -14.07 8.49
N SER A 179 5.37 -14.67 7.65
CA SER A 179 5.77 -15.49 6.52
C SER A 179 5.51 -14.74 5.22
N ALA A 180 6.48 -14.76 4.32
CA ALA A 180 6.33 -14.21 2.98
C ALA A 180 5.49 -15.16 2.13
N LEU A 181 4.18 -14.91 2.10
CA LEU A 181 3.22 -15.70 1.34
C LEU A 181 2.49 -14.84 0.31
N PRO A 182 2.20 -15.37 -0.87
CA PRO A 182 1.48 -14.64 -1.93
C PRO A 182 0.13 -14.11 -1.49
N GLN A 183 -0.58 -14.85 -0.65
CA GLN A 183 -1.90 -14.47 -0.15
C GLN A 183 -1.83 -13.19 0.70
N GLU A 184 -0.92 -13.13 1.64
CA GLU A 184 -0.71 -11.98 2.52
C GLU A 184 -0.19 -10.77 1.71
N PHE A 185 0.71 -11.00 0.76
CA PHE A 185 1.21 -9.95 -0.12
C PHE A 185 0.09 -9.33 -0.98
N SER A 186 -0.83 -10.14 -1.46
CA SER A 186 -1.95 -9.70 -2.28
C SER A 186 -2.94 -8.79 -1.53
N MET A 187 -2.97 -8.81 -0.18
CA MET A 187 -3.85 -7.94 0.61
C MET A 187 -3.62 -6.46 0.34
N ILE A 188 -2.39 -6.07 -0.01
CA ILE A 188 -2.06 -4.70 -0.43
C ILE A 188 -2.95 -4.27 -1.61
N PHE A 189 -3.09 -5.15 -2.59
CA PHE A 189 -3.79 -4.87 -3.83
C PHE A 189 -5.31 -5.06 -3.70
N ILE A 190 -5.77 -5.98 -2.84
CA ILE A 190 -7.20 -6.13 -2.49
C ILE A 190 -7.71 -4.82 -1.89
N LEU A 191 -7.05 -4.32 -0.85
CA LEU A 191 -7.44 -3.08 -0.16
C LEU A 191 -7.46 -1.90 -1.13
N THR A 192 -6.43 -1.76 -1.95
CA THR A 192 -6.32 -0.70 -2.94
C THR A 192 -7.44 -0.79 -3.98
N SER A 193 -7.69 -1.97 -4.55
CA SER A 193 -8.71 -2.19 -5.58
C SER A 193 -10.11 -1.86 -5.07
N VAL A 194 -10.46 -2.35 -3.88
CA VAL A 194 -11.78 -2.08 -3.26
C VAL A 194 -11.96 -0.59 -3.02
N CYS A 195 -10.92 0.10 -2.53
CA CYS A 195 -10.98 1.54 -2.32
C CYS A 195 -11.16 2.32 -3.63
N MET A 196 -10.46 1.92 -4.69
CA MET A 196 -10.60 2.56 -6.00
C MET A 196 -12.00 2.33 -6.60
N ALA A 197 -12.57 1.13 -6.42
CA ALA A 197 -13.95 0.85 -6.79
C ALA A 197 -14.94 1.77 -6.04
N ILE A 198 -14.77 1.92 -4.72
CA ILE A 198 -15.61 2.82 -3.91
C ILE A 198 -15.49 4.26 -4.42
N ARG A 199 -14.26 4.73 -4.67
CA ARG A 199 -14.01 6.09 -5.19
C ARG A 199 -14.60 6.32 -6.56
N PHE A 200 -14.45 5.35 -7.46
CA PHE A 200 -15.09 5.41 -8.77
C PHE A 200 -16.59 5.65 -8.63
N PHE A 201 -17.31 4.85 -7.85
CA PHE A 201 -18.74 5.00 -7.69
C PHE A 201 -19.15 6.30 -6.97
N GLN A 202 -18.33 6.79 -6.04
CA GLN A 202 -18.57 8.07 -5.36
C GLN A 202 -18.44 9.26 -6.32
N GLU A 203 -17.37 9.31 -7.13
CA GLU A 203 -17.15 10.40 -8.10
C GLU A 203 -18.18 10.33 -9.24
N PHE A 204 -18.48 9.14 -9.70
CA PHE A 204 -19.53 8.92 -10.68
C PHE A 204 -20.90 9.42 -10.19
N ALA A 205 -21.24 9.19 -8.92
CA ALA A 205 -22.44 9.72 -8.31
C ALA A 205 -22.47 11.25 -8.21
N LYS A 206 -21.30 11.90 -8.08
CA LYS A 206 -21.18 13.37 -8.09
C LYS A 206 -21.33 13.91 -9.51
N GLU A 207 -20.64 13.32 -10.49
CA GLU A 207 -20.69 13.70 -11.89
C GLU A 207 -22.14 13.86 -12.39
N GLN A 208 -23.02 12.99 -11.92
CA GLN A 208 -24.42 13.00 -12.37
C GLN A 208 -25.26 14.15 -11.84
N LYS A 209 -24.82 14.74 -10.76
CA LYS A 209 -25.50 15.88 -10.13
C LYS A 209 -24.80 17.21 -10.43
N ALA A 210 -23.63 17.13 -11.05
CA ALA A 210 -22.79 18.28 -11.30
C ALA A 210 -23.31 19.08 -12.52
N PRO A 211 -23.12 20.41 -12.52
CA PRO A 211 -23.30 21.22 -13.71
C PRO A 211 -22.30 20.83 -14.81
N GLU A 212 -22.65 21.10 -16.07
CA GLU A 212 -21.85 20.68 -17.24
C GLU A 212 -20.38 21.11 -17.17
N GLU A 213 -20.11 22.26 -16.54
CA GLU A 213 -18.75 22.81 -16.39
C GLU A 213 -17.85 21.89 -15.54
N GLU A 214 -18.39 21.26 -14.51
CA GLU A 214 -17.66 20.37 -13.59
C GLU A 214 -17.61 18.92 -14.06
N LYS A 215 -18.52 18.50 -14.94
CA LYS A 215 -18.63 17.10 -15.39
C LYS A 215 -17.36 16.59 -16.03
N LYS A 216 -16.68 17.41 -16.83
CA LYS A 216 -15.45 17.00 -17.53
C LYS A 216 -14.33 16.63 -16.56
N GLU A 217 -14.18 17.35 -15.45
CA GLU A 217 -13.17 17.05 -14.44
C GLU A 217 -13.54 15.79 -13.65
N LEU A 218 -14.82 15.65 -13.29
CA LEU A 218 -15.32 14.46 -12.58
C LEU A 218 -15.22 13.20 -13.44
N ASP A 219 -15.52 13.25 -14.74
CA ASP A 219 -15.34 12.14 -15.67
C ASP A 219 -13.86 11.73 -15.79
N LYS A 220 -12.93 12.68 -15.82
CA LYS A 220 -11.49 12.39 -15.77
C LYS A 220 -11.11 11.65 -14.49
N ASN A 221 -11.63 12.08 -13.34
CA ASN A 221 -11.38 11.43 -12.06
C ASN A 221 -11.97 10.00 -12.03
N CYS A 222 -13.18 9.81 -12.56
CA CYS A 222 -13.81 8.49 -12.68
C CYS A 222 -12.94 7.53 -13.50
N ARG A 223 -12.46 7.95 -14.67
CA ARG A 223 -11.57 7.14 -15.51
C ARG A 223 -10.27 6.80 -14.79
N TRP A 224 -9.69 7.75 -14.06
CA TRP A 224 -8.47 7.52 -13.30
C TRP A 224 -8.66 6.47 -12.21
N TYR A 225 -9.75 6.54 -11.43
CA TYR A 225 -10.05 5.53 -10.43
C TYR A 225 -10.34 4.15 -11.05
N LEU A 226 -11.00 4.10 -12.21
CA LEU A 226 -11.24 2.86 -12.92
C LEU A 226 -9.94 2.21 -13.41
N VAL A 227 -8.99 2.99 -13.93
CA VAL A 227 -7.66 2.50 -14.33
C VAL A 227 -6.89 1.96 -13.11
N GLN A 228 -6.88 2.70 -12.00
CA GLN A 228 -6.22 2.25 -10.77
C GLN A 228 -6.88 0.97 -10.21
N PHE A 229 -8.19 0.88 -10.26
CA PHE A 229 -8.93 -0.34 -9.92
C PHE A 229 -8.49 -1.51 -10.79
N ALA A 230 -8.49 -1.33 -12.11
CA ALA A 230 -8.11 -2.38 -13.06
C ALA A 230 -6.67 -2.86 -12.81
N ILE A 231 -5.73 -1.95 -12.60
CA ILE A 231 -4.34 -2.29 -12.26
C ILE A 231 -4.27 -3.09 -10.95
N GLY A 232 -4.89 -2.59 -9.88
CA GLY A 232 -4.86 -3.25 -8.57
C GLY A 232 -5.52 -4.64 -8.62
N PHE A 233 -6.66 -4.77 -9.32
CA PHE A 233 -7.34 -6.04 -9.48
C PHE A 233 -6.52 -7.04 -10.30
N SER A 234 -5.89 -6.60 -11.38
CA SER A 234 -4.99 -7.43 -12.19
C SER A 234 -3.79 -7.89 -11.38
N LEU A 235 -3.23 -7.03 -10.51
CA LEU A 235 -2.13 -7.42 -9.62
C LEU A 235 -2.57 -8.49 -8.61
N THR A 236 -3.80 -8.46 -8.08
CA THR A 236 -4.28 -9.57 -7.25
C THR A 236 -4.29 -10.89 -8.00
N LEU A 237 -4.72 -10.89 -9.28
CA LEU A 237 -4.79 -12.07 -10.12
C LEU A 237 -3.40 -12.65 -10.39
N THR A 238 -2.42 -11.79 -10.69
CA THR A 238 -1.04 -12.24 -10.96
C THR A 238 -0.32 -12.76 -9.72
N ILE A 239 -0.77 -12.39 -8.52
CA ILE A 239 -0.12 -12.77 -7.27
C ILE A 239 -0.78 -14.00 -6.65
N HIS A 240 -2.13 -14.01 -6.53
CA HIS A 240 -2.82 -15.09 -5.84
C HIS A 240 -4.28 -15.20 -6.29
N PHE A 241 -4.65 -16.35 -6.83
CA PHE A 241 -5.98 -16.59 -7.41
C PHE A 241 -7.11 -16.43 -6.38
N TYR A 242 -6.98 -17.04 -5.20
CA TYR A 242 -7.99 -16.93 -4.14
C TYR A 242 -8.22 -15.47 -3.70
N SER A 243 -7.15 -14.71 -3.61
CA SER A 243 -7.23 -13.27 -3.27
C SER A 243 -8.00 -12.46 -4.30
N THR A 244 -7.91 -12.85 -5.57
CA THR A 244 -8.70 -12.23 -6.65
C THR A 244 -10.20 -12.51 -6.47
N MET A 245 -10.54 -13.73 -6.09
CA MET A 245 -11.95 -14.06 -5.78
C MET A 245 -12.46 -13.22 -4.61
N VAL A 246 -11.67 -13.07 -3.54
CA VAL A 246 -12.02 -12.22 -2.39
C VAL A 246 -12.17 -10.76 -2.82
N ALA A 247 -11.23 -10.22 -3.60
CA ALA A 247 -11.33 -8.86 -4.16
C ALA A 247 -12.60 -8.69 -5.00
N GLY A 248 -12.91 -9.67 -5.84
CA GLY A 248 -14.12 -9.70 -6.67
C GLY A 248 -15.40 -9.66 -5.83
N LEU A 249 -15.49 -10.48 -4.78
CA LEU A 249 -16.63 -10.48 -3.85
C LEU A 249 -16.81 -9.12 -3.15
N PHE A 250 -15.73 -8.50 -2.70
CA PHE A 250 -15.79 -7.14 -2.13
C PHE A 250 -16.27 -6.13 -3.17
N CYS A 251 -15.78 -6.20 -4.40
CA CYS A 251 -16.20 -5.29 -5.47
C CYS A 251 -17.65 -5.48 -5.87
N ILE A 252 -18.16 -6.71 -5.88
CA ILE A 252 -19.58 -7.02 -6.06
C ILE A 252 -20.39 -6.40 -4.92
N GLY A 253 -19.95 -6.54 -3.67
CA GLY A 253 -20.57 -5.91 -2.51
C GLY A 253 -20.63 -4.38 -2.63
N VAL A 254 -19.55 -3.76 -3.08
CA VAL A 254 -19.50 -2.30 -3.35
C VAL A 254 -20.49 -1.94 -4.45
N ALA A 255 -20.50 -2.64 -5.58
CA ALA A 255 -21.44 -2.41 -6.68
C ALA A 255 -22.90 -2.58 -6.24
N ALA A 256 -23.21 -3.62 -5.46
CA ALA A 256 -24.51 -3.85 -4.89
C ALA A 256 -24.96 -2.70 -3.97
N GLY A 257 -24.07 -2.17 -3.14
CA GLY A 257 -24.35 -1.01 -2.28
C GLY A 257 -24.70 0.27 -3.05
N PHE A 258 -24.23 0.38 -4.30
CA PHE A 258 -24.54 1.49 -5.18
C PHE A 258 -25.67 1.19 -6.19
N CYS A 259 -26.12 -0.08 -6.34
CA CYS A 259 -27.01 -0.50 -7.41
C CYS A 259 -28.35 0.28 -7.44
N PHE A 260 -28.95 0.57 -6.28
CA PHE A 260 -30.18 1.38 -6.21
C PHE A 260 -30.01 2.79 -6.76
N ARG A 261 -28.83 3.35 -6.69
CA ARG A 261 -28.51 4.65 -7.29
C ARG A 261 -28.38 4.52 -8.81
N PHE A 262 -27.80 3.41 -9.31
CA PHE A 262 -27.61 3.17 -10.75
C PHE A 262 -28.93 2.89 -11.47
N VAL A 263 -29.78 2.03 -10.92
CA VAL A 263 -31.09 1.74 -11.49
C VAL A 263 -31.92 3.01 -11.64
N ARG A 264 -31.86 3.90 -10.64
CA ARG A 264 -32.55 5.19 -10.65
C ARG A 264 -32.00 6.17 -11.69
N TRP A 265 -30.78 6.02 -12.13
CA TRP A 265 -30.06 6.98 -12.98
C TRP A 265 -29.87 6.52 -14.42
N LYS A 266 -30.46 5.45 -14.86
CA LYS A 266 -30.29 4.88 -16.23
C LYS A 266 -28.84 4.54 -16.61
N TYR A 267 -28.02 4.18 -15.64
CA TYR A 267 -26.57 4.03 -15.83
C TYR A 267 -26.10 2.70 -16.40
N PHE A 268 -26.93 1.70 -16.41
CA PHE A 268 -26.55 0.38 -16.94
C PHE A 268 -25.96 0.44 -18.36
N ARG A 269 -26.39 1.42 -19.15
CA ARG A 269 -25.91 1.59 -20.53
C ARG A 269 -24.47 2.09 -20.68
N ARG A 270 -23.84 2.67 -19.63
CA ARG A 270 -22.47 3.19 -19.71
C ARG A 270 -21.41 2.23 -19.16
N ILE A 271 -21.81 1.24 -18.39
CA ILE A 271 -20.94 0.25 -17.76
C ILE A 271 -20.85 -1.03 -18.63
N MET A 272 -21.89 -1.30 -19.44
CA MET A 272 -21.86 -2.31 -20.50
C MET A 272 -21.33 -1.73 -21.81
#